data_4d123d4e9e2c3051856897bdf9a7da46
#
_entry.id   4d123d4e9e2c3051856897bdf9a7da46
#
_cell.length_a   1.000
_cell.length_b   1.000
_cell.length_c   1.000
_cell.angle_alpha   90.00
_cell.angle_beta   90.00
_cell.angle_gamma   90.00
#
_symmetry.space_group_name_H-M   'P 1'
#
loop_
_entity.id
_entity.type
_entity.pdbx_description
1 polymer ?
#
loop_
_entity_poly.entity_id
_entity_poly.type
_entity_poly.pdbx_seq_one_letter_code
_entity_poly.pdbx_strand_id
1 'polypeptide(L)'
;MGNKCFSLSIFLIIFAARMEQKRILVVDDEQDLCDILLYNLRAAGYQAEASYSAEEAIEKELSDYDLLLLDVMMPGMSGFELAQQLKDDEVTAALPIIFLTAKDTEEDMLHGFGLGADDYVKKPFSVREVMARVKAVLSRSESITTDIPKTLQYEGLAIDLSHKSVTLDGEAVALTKTEFELLALLLSHRGKVFSRQQILDSVWPQDVIVTDRTVDVNVTRLRKKIGRYGQMIVSRQGFGYVFEL
;
A
#
# COMPACT_ATOMS: atom_id res chain seq x y z
N MET A 1 34.55 0.57 -36.31
CA MET A 1 33.48 1.52 -35.92
C MET A 1 32.35 0.72 -35.27
N GLY A 2 32.41 0.40 -33.97
CA GLY A 2 31.45 -0.55 -33.35
C GLY A 2 31.21 -0.42 -31.84
N ASN A 3 31.82 0.58 -31.15
CA ASN A 3 31.79 0.60 -29.67
C ASN A 3 31.00 1.77 -29.03
N LYS A 4 30.33 2.63 -29.80
CA LYS A 4 29.60 3.77 -29.22
C LYS A 4 28.08 3.51 -28.97
N CYS A 5 27.50 2.48 -29.58
CA CYS A 5 26.07 2.20 -29.44
C CYS A 5 25.71 1.42 -28.16
N PHE A 6 26.64 0.59 -27.66
CA PHE A 6 26.44 -0.21 -26.45
C PHE A 6 26.44 0.64 -25.16
N SER A 7 27.26 1.71 -25.14
CA SER A 7 27.36 2.61 -23.98
C SER A 7 26.11 3.46 -23.77
N LEU A 8 25.45 3.88 -24.87
CA LEU A 8 24.25 4.72 -24.78
C LEU A 8 23.03 3.94 -24.30
N SER A 9 22.86 2.67 -24.74
CA SER A 9 21.78 1.81 -24.28
C SER A 9 21.90 1.42 -22.81
N ILE A 10 23.13 1.12 -22.35
CA ILE A 10 23.38 0.82 -20.93
C ILE A 10 23.16 2.07 -20.08
N PHE A 11 23.59 3.24 -20.54
CA PHE A 11 23.37 4.51 -19.85
C PHE A 11 21.88 4.87 -19.78
N LEU A 12 21.12 4.65 -20.84
CA LEU A 12 19.65 4.83 -20.87
C LEU A 12 18.93 3.84 -19.96
N ILE A 13 19.36 2.58 -19.91
CA ILE A 13 18.77 1.56 -19.01
C ILE A 13 19.09 1.89 -17.55
N ILE A 14 20.33 2.29 -17.23
CA ILE A 14 20.73 2.72 -15.89
C ILE A 14 20.02 4.03 -15.50
N PHE A 15 19.84 4.95 -16.43
CA PHE A 15 19.11 6.20 -16.21
C PHE A 15 17.62 5.97 -16.02
N ALA A 16 16.99 5.09 -16.82
CA ALA A 16 15.59 4.68 -16.65
C ALA A 16 15.37 3.93 -15.33
N ALA A 17 16.26 2.98 -14.98
CA ALA A 17 16.21 2.29 -13.69
C ALA A 17 16.41 3.23 -12.49
N ARG A 18 17.13 4.33 -12.68
CA ARG A 18 17.32 5.37 -11.64
C ARG A 18 16.11 6.29 -11.51
N MET A 19 15.29 6.42 -12.54
CA MET A 19 14.03 7.18 -12.51
C MET A 19 12.87 6.40 -11.85
N GLU A 20 13.02 5.08 -11.63
CA GLU A 20 12.02 4.23 -10.94
C GLU A 20 12.33 4.00 -9.46
N GLN A 21 13.47 4.50 -8.94
CA GLN A 21 13.79 4.31 -7.53
C GLN A 21 12.96 5.25 -6.66
N LYS A 22 12.12 4.66 -5.80
CA LYS A 22 11.29 5.38 -4.84
C LYS A 22 12.14 6.20 -3.88
N ARG A 23 11.77 7.46 -3.69
CA ARG A 23 12.43 8.43 -2.81
C ARG A 23 11.69 8.51 -1.48
N ILE A 24 12.41 8.29 -0.39
CA ILE A 24 11.88 8.29 0.97
C ILE A 24 12.59 9.36 1.79
N LEU A 25 11.82 10.23 2.43
CA LEU A 25 12.35 11.18 3.40
C LEU A 25 12.09 10.66 4.82
N VAL A 26 13.14 10.60 5.63
CA VAL A 26 13.07 10.32 7.07
C VAL A 26 13.16 11.66 7.80
N VAL A 27 12.17 11.97 8.63
CA VAL A 27 12.13 13.21 9.42
C VAL A 27 12.08 12.82 10.89
N ASP A 28 13.20 12.95 11.57
CA ASP A 28 13.36 12.56 12.98
C ASP A 28 14.57 13.32 13.56
N ASP A 29 14.48 13.87 14.76
CA ASP A 29 15.55 14.62 15.40
C ASP A 29 16.67 13.72 15.98
N GLU A 30 16.43 12.41 16.07
CA GLU A 30 17.41 11.41 16.47
C GLU A 30 18.31 10.99 15.29
N GLN A 31 19.48 11.63 15.13
CA GLN A 31 20.41 11.38 14.01
C GLN A 31 20.82 9.91 13.87
N ASP A 32 21.13 9.23 14.99
CA ASP A 32 21.50 7.80 14.99
C ASP A 32 20.39 6.92 14.42
N LEU A 33 19.14 7.23 14.73
CA LEU A 33 17.97 6.53 14.20
C LEU A 33 17.80 6.76 12.71
N CYS A 34 17.96 8.03 12.27
CA CYS A 34 17.97 8.38 10.85
C CYS A 34 19.05 7.59 10.09
N ASP A 35 20.28 7.53 10.59
CA ASP A 35 21.39 6.82 9.94
C ASP A 35 21.09 5.33 9.77
N ILE A 36 20.51 4.69 10.80
CA ILE A 36 20.11 3.29 10.75
C ILE A 36 19.00 3.07 9.70
N LEU A 37 18.00 3.94 9.65
CA LEU A 37 16.90 3.85 8.69
C LEU A 37 17.40 4.09 7.26
N LEU A 38 18.22 5.14 7.04
CA LEU A 38 18.80 5.44 5.74
C LEU A 38 19.64 4.29 5.20
N TYR A 39 20.50 3.69 6.04
CA TYR A 39 21.29 2.52 5.65
C TYR A 39 20.42 1.37 5.13
N ASN A 40 19.37 1.03 5.87
CA ASN A 40 18.49 -0.09 5.52
C ASN A 40 17.60 0.20 4.30
N LEU A 41 17.08 1.41 4.19
CA LEU A 41 16.28 1.85 3.04
C LEU A 41 17.12 1.81 1.76
N ARG A 42 18.35 2.34 1.79
CA ARG A 42 19.28 2.30 0.66
C ARG A 42 19.70 0.87 0.31
N ALA A 43 19.94 0.03 1.30
CA ALA A 43 20.25 -1.39 1.09
C ALA A 43 19.07 -2.15 0.44
N ALA A 44 17.82 -1.70 0.65
CA ALA A 44 16.63 -2.25 0.00
C ALA A 44 16.37 -1.68 -1.41
N GLY A 45 17.22 -0.74 -1.89
CA GLY A 45 17.13 -0.18 -3.23
C GLY A 45 16.35 1.14 -3.33
N TYR A 46 15.93 1.74 -2.21
CA TYR A 46 15.28 3.05 -2.19
C TYR A 46 16.33 4.18 -2.23
N GLN A 47 15.95 5.33 -2.76
CA GLN A 47 16.66 6.58 -2.47
C GLN A 47 16.14 7.11 -1.13
N ALA A 48 17.03 7.40 -0.19
CA ALA A 48 16.62 7.84 1.14
C ALA A 48 17.47 9.01 1.61
N GLU A 49 16.80 10.03 2.15
CA GLU A 49 17.38 11.24 2.74
C GLU A 49 16.80 11.46 4.13
N ALA A 50 17.50 12.26 4.95
CA ALA A 50 17.00 12.67 6.26
C ALA A 50 16.80 14.18 6.33
N SER A 51 15.90 14.59 7.20
CA SER A 51 15.78 15.92 7.78
C SER A 51 15.65 15.75 9.30
N TYR A 52 16.30 16.62 10.05
CA TYR A 52 16.40 16.50 11.51
C TYR A 52 15.40 17.40 12.24
N SER A 53 14.52 18.06 11.51
CA SER A 53 13.36 18.78 12.02
C SER A 53 12.29 18.91 10.94
N ALA A 54 11.06 19.27 11.37
CA ALA A 54 9.96 19.55 10.45
C ALA A 54 10.26 20.77 9.57
N GLU A 55 10.91 21.78 10.14
CA GLU A 55 11.30 23.01 9.42
C GLU A 55 12.30 22.72 8.31
N GLU A 56 13.31 21.86 8.57
CA GLU A 56 14.25 21.43 7.54
C GLU A 56 13.55 20.61 6.44
N ALA A 57 12.57 19.80 6.82
CA ALA A 57 11.81 19.02 5.84
C ALA A 57 10.99 19.90 4.89
N ILE A 58 10.38 20.98 5.41
CA ILE A 58 9.59 21.94 4.60
C ILE A 58 10.46 22.69 3.57
N GLU A 59 11.76 22.89 3.84
CA GLU A 59 12.67 23.53 2.91
C GLU A 59 12.99 22.66 1.67
N LYS A 60 12.65 21.36 1.71
CA LYS A 60 12.83 20.43 0.59
C LYS A 60 11.61 20.45 -0.34
N GLU A 61 11.82 20.05 -1.59
CA GLU A 61 10.75 19.81 -2.54
C GLU A 61 10.04 18.49 -2.20
N LEU A 62 9.03 18.56 -1.33
CA LEU A 62 8.37 17.36 -0.78
C LEU A 62 7.57 16.57 -1.82
N SER A 63 7.15 17.20 -2.92
CA SER A 63 6.52 16.54 -4.06
C SER A 63 7.43 15.55 -4.79
N ASP A 64 8.74 15.63 -4.58
CA ASP A 64 9.73 14.72 -5.14
C ASP A 64 9.83 13.38 -4.41
N TYR A 65 9.20 13.25 -3.24
CA TYR A 65 9.25 12.04 -2.43
C TYR A 65 8.00 11.19 -2.61
N ASP A 66 8.21 9.86 -2.51
CA ASP A 66 7.13 8.86 -2.61
C ASP A 66 6.60 8.45 -1.24
N LEU A 67 7.31 8.77 -0.16
CA LEU A 67 6.94 8.42 1.22
C LEU A 67 7.69 9.28 2.23
N LEU A 68 7.01 9.69 3.31
CA LEU A 68 7.62 10.23 4.53
C LEU A 68 7.57 9.18 5.65
N LEU A 69 8.72 8.99 6.33
CA LEU A 69 8.80 8.43 7.67
C LEU A 69 8.94 9.62 8.63
N LEU A 70 7.97 9.87 9.46
CA LEU A 70 7.84 11.12 10.20
C LEU A 70 7.72 10.87 11.70
N ASP A 71 8.71 11.32 12.47
CA ASP A 71 8.57 11.32 13.94
C ASP A 71 7.51 12.34 14.37
N VAL A 72 6.71 11.95 15.34
CA VAL A 72 5.66 12.80 15.92
C VAL A 72 6.25 13.79 16.90
N MET A 73 7.27 13.41 17.66
CA MET A 73 7.79 14.13 18.82
C MET A 73 9.11 14.81 18.51
N MET A 74 9.07 15.89 17.74
CA MET A 74 10.26 16.70 17.42
C MET A 74 10.21 18.05 18.14
N PRO A 75 11.38 18.66 18.47
CA PRO A 75 11.45 20.04 18.93
C PRO A 75 10.94 21.03 17.87
N GLY A 76 10.27 22.09 18.28
CA GLY A 76 9.67 23.07 17.36
C GLY A 76 8.36 22.56 16.80
N MET A 77 8.24 22.45 15.50
CA MET A 77 7.06 21.92 14.83
C MET A 77 6.99 20.39 15.00
N SER A 78 5.87 19.91 15.51
CA SER A 78 5.61 18.46 15.64
C SER A 78 5.35 17.79 14.30
N GLY A 79 5.56 16.46 14.22
CA GLY A 79 5.24 15.71 13.02
C GLY A 79 3.76 15.75 12.64
N PHE A 80 2.85 15.90 13.62
CA PHE A 80 1.41 16.08 13.31
C PHE A 80 1.12 17.42 12.63
N GLU A 81 1.76 18.50 13.09
CA GLU A 81 1.60 19.82 12.47
C GLU A 81 2.17 19.83 11.04
N LEU A 82 3.32 19.20 10.82
CA LEU A 82 3.87 19.02 9.48
C LEU A 82 2.91 18.22 8.59
N ALA A 83 2.42 17.08 9.07
CA ALA A 83 1.49 16.24 8.31
C ALA A 83 0.20 16.99 7.94
N GLN A 84 -0.35 17.80 8.88
CA GLN A 84 -1.51 18.63 8.59
C GLN A 84 -1.23 19.61 7.45
N GLN A 85 -0.10 20.32 7.49
CA GLN A 85 0.27 21.25 6.42
C GLN A 85 0.40 20.55 5.07
N LEU A 86 1.00 19.35 5.03
CA LEU A 86 1.15 18.57 3.80
C LEU A 86 -0.19 18.07 3.25
N LYS A 87 -1.13 17.72 4.12
CA LYS A 87 -2.46 17.25 3.69
C LYS A 87 -3.37 18.40 3.26
N ASP A 88 -3.11 19.63 3.72
CA ASP A 88 -3.86 20.83 3.33
C ASP A 88 -3.34 21.43 2.00
N ASP A 89 -2.16 21.03 1.53
CA ASP A 89 -1.58 21.47 0.25
C ASP A 89 -1.91 20.47 -0.87
N GLU A 90 -2.54 20.95 -1.94
CA GLU A 90 -2.98 20.11 -3.08
C GLU A 90 -1.84 19.31 -3.74
N VAL A 91 -0.59 19.81 -3.68
CA VAL A 91 0.58 19.16 -4.30
C VAL A 91 1.07 17.99 -3.46
N THR A 92 1.06 18.13 -2.14
CA THR A 92 1.60 17.15 -1.20
C THR A 92 0.52 16.32 -0.49
N ALA A 93 -0.75 16.65 -0.65
CA ALA A 93 -1.88 15.94 0.00
C ALA A 93 -1.88 14.43 -0.23
N ALA A 94 -1.43 13.99 -1.40
CA ALA A 94 -1.36 12.57 -1.77
C ALA A 94 -0.09 11.87 -1.29
N LEU A 95 0.90 12.61 -0.73
CA LEU A 95 2.15 12.03 -0.24
C LEU A 95 1.88 11.11 0.95
N PRO A 96 2.24 9.82 0.86
CA PRO A 96 2.05 8.87 1.94
C PRO A 96 2.93 9.21 3.15
N ILE A 97 2.35 9.05 4.35
CA ILE A 97 3.03 9.32 5.62
C ILE A 97 2.91 8.10 6.54
N ILE A 98 4.05 7.61 7.02
CA ILE A 98 4.13 6.66 8.13
C ILE A 98 4.67 7.39 9.34
N PHE A 99 3.88 7.47 10.40
CA PHE A 99 4.35 8.06 11.65
C PHE A 99 5.22 7.09 12.44
N LEU A 100 6.34 7.60 12.97
CA LEU A 100 7.16 6.95 13.99
C LEU A 100 6.84 7.63 15.33
N THR A 101 6.30 6.93 16.33
CA THR A 101 5.81 7.60 17.52
C THR A 101 6.08 6.83 18.81
N ALA A 102 6.47 7.54 19.84
CA ALA A 102 6.50 7.03 21.22
C ALA A 102 5.14 7.13 21.92
N LYS A 103 4.15 7.82 21.31
CA LYS A 103 2.83 8.02 21.90
C LYS A 103 1.99 6.75 21.82
N ASP A 104 1.38 6.39 22.94
CA ASP A 104 0.70 5.12 23.19
C ASP A 104 -0.82 5.25 23.28
N THR A 105 -1.36 6.48 23.25
CA THR A 105 -2.79 6.66 23.48
C THR A 105 -3.57 6.39 22.21
N GLU A 106 -4.70 5.73 22.36
CA GLU A 106 -5.68 5.50 21.29
C GLU A 106 -6.14 6.83 20.66
N GLU A 107 -6.18 7.90 21.45
CA GLU A 107 -6.51 9.27 21.00
C GLU A 107 -5.44 9.84 20.06
N ASP A 108 -4.15 9.64 20.33
CA ASP A 108 -3.06 10.11 19.45
C ASP A 108 -3.06 9.36 18.11
N MET A 109 -3.35 8.04 18.14
CA MET A 109 -3.49 7.25 16.90
C MET A 109 -4.73 7.66 16.11
N LEU A 110 -5.87 7.89 16.77
CA LEU A 110 -7.09 8.36 16.11
C LEU A 110 -6.92 9.77 15.54
N HIS A 111 -6.17 10.64 16.23
CA HIS A 111 -5.85 11.98 15.73
C HIS A 111 -5.03 11.91 14.45
N GLY A 112 -3.97 11.11 14.41
CA GLY A 112 -3.15 10.97 13.22
C GLY A 112 -3.84 10.26 12.06
N PHE A 113 -4.69 9.24 12.29
CA PHE A 113 -5.55 8.68 11.24
C PHE A 113 -6.57 9.71 10.74
N GLY A 114 -7.07 10.58 11.62
CA GLY A 114 -7.89 11.73 11.24
C GLY A 114 -7.17 12.73 10.33
N LEU A 115 -5.83 12.82 10.42
CA LEU A 115 -4.97 13.62 9.55
C LEU A 115 -4.61 12.94 8.22
N GLY A 116 -5.11 11.72 7.96
CA GLY A 116 -4.87 11.01 6.70
C GLY A 116 -3.52 10.29 6.61
N ALA A 117 -2.95 9.87 7.74
CA ALA A 117 -1.78 9.00 7.75
C ALA A 117 -2.06 7.62 7.15
N ASP A 118 -1.08 7.06 6.47
CA ASP A 118 -1.20 5.77 5.79
C ASP A 118 -0.85 4.60 6.70
N ASP A 119 0.03 4.81 7.70
CA ASP A 119 0.40 3.81 8.71
C ASP A 119 1.10 4.44 9.93
N TYR A 120 1.31 3.62 10.98
CA TYR A 120 1.97 3.97 12.24
C TYR A 120 2.97 2.91 12.66
N VAL A 121 4.09 3.34 13.22
CA VAL A 121 5.09 2.48 13.87
C VAL A 121 5.36 3.02 15.27
N LYS A 122 5.11 2.19 16.26
CA LYS A 122 5.35 2.55 17.67
C LYS A 122 6.82 2.39 18.03
N LYS A 123 7.43 3.44 18.60
CA LYS A 123 8.76 3.36 19.24
C LYS A 123 8.65 2.65 20.62
N PRO A 124 9.55 1.70 21.01
CA PRO A 124 10.67 1.20 20.22
C PRO A 124 10.23 0.16 19.17
N PHE A 125 10.75 0.26 17.97
CA PHE A 125 10.44 -0.64 16.85
C PHE A 125 11.67 -1.39 16.34
N SER A 126 11.44 -2.44 15.58
CA SER A 126 12.48 -3.08 14.80
C SER A 126 12.58 -2.44 13.41
N VAL A 127 13.81 -2.29 12.89
CA VAL A 127 14.02 -1.83 11.52
C VAL A 127 13.25 -2.70 10.51
N ARG A 128 13.16 -4.02 10.77
CA ARG A 128 12.41 -4.95 9.94
C ARG A 128 10.92 -4.60 9.87
N GLU A 129 10.34 -4.13 10.95
CA GLU A 129 8.95 -3.68 10.98
C GLU A 129 8.75 -2.45 10.12
N VAL A 130 9.60 -1.41 10.29
CA VAL A 130 9.55 -0.19 9.46
C VAL A 130 9.68 -0.55 7.98
N MET A 131 10.65 -1.39 7.62
CA MET A 131 10.87 -1.81 6.22
C MET A 131 9.65 -2.56 5.63
N ALA A 132 8.98 -3.39 6.43
CA ALA A 132 7.78 -4.10 5.99
C ALA A 132 6.63 -3.12 5.72
N ARG A 133 6.43 -2.10 6.56
CA ARG A 133 5.40 -1.09 6.39
C ARG A 133 5.70 -0.15 5.23
N VAL A 134 6.94 0.31 5.08
CA VAL A 134 7.40 1.07 3.91
C VAL A 134 7.03 0.34 2.61
N LYS A 135 7.39 -0.94 2.52
CA LYS A 135 7.04 -1.75 1.35
C LYS A 135 5.53 -1.85 1.14
N ALA A 136 4.75 -2.04 2.20
CA ALA A 136 3.30 -2.15 2.11
C ALA A 136 2.63 -0.84 1.67
N VAL A 137 3.08 0.31 2.17
CA VAL A 137 2.54 1.63 1.82
C VAL A 137 2.92 1.98 0.37
N LEU A 138 4.20 1.85 -0.01
CA LEU A 138 4.64 2.13 -1.37
C LEU A 138 3.96 1.22 -2.41
N SER A 139 3.73 -0.05 -2.10
CA SER A 139 3.01 -0.94 -3.03
C SER A 139 1.53 -0.55 -3.19
N ARG A 140 0.91 0.09 -2.20
CA ARG A 140 -0.44 0.66 -2.35
C ARG A 140 -0.43 1.91 -3.23
N SER A 141 0.58 2.77 -3.10
CA SER A 141 0.73 3.97 -3.94
C SER A 141 1.10 3.61 -5.39
N GLU A 142 1.90 2.57 -5.61
CA GLU A 142 2.16 2.01 -6.95
C GLU A 142 0.89 1.46 -7.61
N SER A 143 -0.05 0.95 -6.82
CA SER A 143 -1.36 0.53 -7.33
C SER A 143 -2.19 1.72 -7.86
N ILE A 144 -1.78 2.95 -7.57
CA ILE A 144 -2.41 4.18 -8.11
C ILE A 144 -1.70 4.63 -9.40
N THR A 145 -0.43 4.24 -9.63
CA THR A 145 0.37 4.68 -10.79
C THR A 145 0.69 3.59 -11.80
N THR A 146 0.63 2.32 -11.44
CA THR A 146 0.55 1.25 -12.45
C THR A 146 -0.90 1.14 -12.89
N ASP A 147 -1.16 1.07 -14.19
CA ASP A 147 -2.42 0.69 -14.86
C ASP A 147 -2.94 -0.68 -14.38
N ILE A 148 -3.21 -0.82 -13.06
CA ILE A 148 -4.28 -1.71 -12.66
C ILE A 148 -5.52 -0.97 -13.12
N PRO A 149 -6.23 -1.47 -14.12
CA PRO A 149 -7.42 -0.81 -14.59
C PRO A 149 -8.26 -0.54 -13.35
N LYS A 150 -8.62 0.74 -13.10
CA LYS A 150 -9.52 1.13 -11.99
C LYS A 150 -10.77 0.24 -11.97
N THR A 151 -10.97 -0.49 -13.03
CA THR A 151 -12.02 -1.47 -13.25
C THR A 151 -11.41 -2.81 -13.65
N LEU A 152 -11.61 -3.85 -12.85
CA LEU A 152 -11.35 -5.23 -13.24
C LEU A 152 -12.57 -5.73 -14.01
N GLN A 153 -12.37 -6.32 -15.18
CA GLN A 153 -13.47 -6.79 -16.00
C GLN A 153 -13.24 -8.23 -16.47
N TYR A 154 -14.29 -9.04 -16.38
CA TYR A 154 -14.36 -10.36 -16.97
C TYR A 154 -15.75 -10.54 -17.61
N GLU A 155 -15.81 -10.55 -18.95
CA GLU A 155 -17.07 -10.50 -19.71
C GLU A 155 -17.96 -9.33 -19.22
N GLY A 156 -19.18 -9.62 -18.74
CA GLY A 156 -20.09 -8.61 -18.18
C GLY A 156 -19.92 -8.36 -16.66
N LEU A 157 -19.00 -9.06 -15.97
CA LEU A 157 -18.62 -8.76 -14.59
C LEU A 157 -17.60 -7.64 -14.58
N ALA A 158 -17.92 -6.50 -13.98
CA ALA A 158 -16.98 -5.37 -13.80
C ALA A 158 -16.93 -4.95 -12.33
N ILE A 159 -15.71 -4.69 -11.84
CA ILE A 159 -15.43 -4.20 -10.50
C ILE A 159 -14.74 -2.85 -10.62
N ASP A 160 -15.33 -1.81 -10.10
CA ASP A 160 -14.67 -0.53 -9.89
C ASP A 160 -13.97 -0.53 -8.53
N LEU A 161 -12.65 -0.55 -8.54
CA LEU A 161 -11.84 -0.59 -7.33
C LEU A 161 -11.83 0.75 -6.60
N SER A 162 -12.03 1.87 -7.32
CA SER A 162 -12.05 3.22 -6.75
C SER A 162 -13.37 3.51 -6.02
N HIS A 163 -14.50 3.19 -6.67
CA HIS A 163 -15.83 3.40 -6.09
C HIS A 163 -16.34 2.19 -5.30
N LYS A 164 -15.54 1.10 -5.21
CA LYS A 164 -15.89 -0.16 -4.54
C LYS A 164 -17.25 -0.70 -4.97
N SER A 165 -17.54 -0.59 -6.24
CA SER A 165 -18.79 -1.03 -6.85
C SER A 165 -18.58 -2.21 -7.80
N VAL A 166 -19.63 -3.02 -7.95
CA VAL A 166 -19.65 -4.19 -8.84
C VAL A 166 -20.88 -4.12 -9.73
N THR A 167 -20.69 -4.39 -11.01
CA THR A 167 -21.78 -4.53 -11.95
C THR A 167 -21.73 -5.90 -12.66
N LEU A 168 -22.90 -6.46 -12.92
CA LEU A 168 -23.08 -7.67 -13.73
C LEU A 168 -23.94 -7.31 -14.93
N ASP A 169 -23.36 -7.46 -16.13
CA ASP A 169 -24.05 -7.11 -17.38
C ASP A 169 -24.63 -5.67 -17.38
N GLY A 170 -23.94 -4.76 -16.68
CA GLY A 170 -24.32 -3.34 -16.53
C GLY A 170 -25.22 -3.03 -15.33
N GLU A 171 -25.76 -4.04 -14.63
CA GLU A 171 -26.59 -3.85 -13.43
C GLU A 171 -25.75 -3.89 -12.15
N ALA A 172 -25.99 -2.94 -11.23
CA ALA A 172 -25.25 -2.86 -9.98
C ALA A 172 -25.62 -4.01 -9.02
N VAL A 173 -24.61 -4.60 -8.41
CA VAL A 173 -24.77 -5.67 -7.42
C VAL A 173 -24.19 -5.26 -6.08
N ALA A 174 -25.01 -5.33 -5.04
CA ALA A 174 -24.59 -5.01 -3.68
C ALA A 174 -23.79 -6.17 -3.05
N LEU A 175 -22.49 -5.96 -2.91
CA LEU A 175 -21.61 -6.83 -2.13
C LEU A 175 -21.29 -6.18 -0.78
N THR A 176 -21.08 -7.02 0.24
CA THR A 176 -20.46 -6.56 1.48
C THR A 176 -18.98 -6.24 1.23
N LYS A 177 -18.34 -5.49 2.14
CA LYS A 177 -16.90 -5.19 2.05
C LYS A 177 -16.06 -6.45 1.83
N THR A 178 -16.29 -7.48 2.65
CA THR A 178 -15.56 -8.76 2.58
C THR A 178 -15.79 -9.49 1.25
N GLU A 179 -17.04 -9.53 0.75
CA GLU A 179 -17.37 -10.15 -0.53
C GLU A 179 -16.71 -9.39 -1.70
N PHE A 180 -16.67 -8.06 -1.63
CA PHE A 180 -16.00 -7.21 -2.61
C PHE A 180 -14.48 -7.47 -2.63
N GLU A 181 -13.83 -7.45 -1.47
CA GLU A 181 -12.39 -7.67 -1.34
C GLU A 181 -11.99 -9.09 -1.78
N LEU A 182 -12.81 -10.09 -1.45
CA LEU A 182 -12.62 -11.47 -1.90
C LEU A 182 -12.73 -11.59 -3.42
N LEU A 183 -13.72 -10.96 -4.04
CA LEU A 183 -13.89 -10.96 -5.49
C LEU A 183 -12.74 -10.21 -6.17
N ALA A 184 -12.36 -9.05 -5.66
CA ALA A 184 -11.24 -8.26 -6.17
C ALA A 184 -9.92 -9.04 -6.11
N LEU A 185 -9.63 -9.72 -4.99
CA LEU A 185 -8.44 -10.56 -4.83
C LEU A 185 -8.39 -11.68 -5.89
N LEU A 186 -9.47 -12.40 -6.05
CA LEU A 186 -9.51 -13.55 -6.96
C LEU A 186 -9.51 -13.11 -8.44
N LEU A 187 -10.23 -12.05 -8.78
CA LEU A 187 -10.34 -11.55 -10.15
C LEU A 187 -9.06 -10.83 -10.62
N SER A 188 -8.35 -10.15 -9.73
CA SER A 188 -7.05 -9.53 -10.06
C SER A 188 -5.92 -10.54 -10.30
N HIS A 189 -6.07 -11.76 -9.78
CA HIS A 189 -5.06 -12.83 -9.89
C HIS A 189 -5.65 -14.09 -10.53
N ARG A 190 -6.27 -13.94 -11.70
CA ARG A 190 -6.90 -15.07 -12.42
C ARG A 190 -5.91 -16.21 -12.63
N GLY A 191 -6.40 -17.44 -12.46
CA GLY A 191 -5.61 -18.65 -12.61
C GLY A 191 -4.70 -18.97 -11.42
N LYS A 192 -4.54 -18.05 -10.46
CA LYS A 192 -3.75 -18.29 -9.25
C LYS A 192 -4.64 -18.88 -8.15
N VAL A 193 -4.22 -20.01 -7.59
CA VAL A 193 -4.87 -20.62 -6.43
C VAL A 193 -4.43 -19.91 -5.16
N PHE A 194 -5.39 -19.45 -4.36
CA PHE A 194 -5.17 -18.91 -3.02
C PHE A 194 -5.62 -19.91 -1.96
N SER A 195 -4.75 -20.24 -1.01
CA SER A 195 -5.16 -21.03 0.15
C SER A 195 -6.14 -20.24 1.02
N ARG A 196 -6.91 -20.97 1.86
CA ARG A 196 -7.82 -20.31 2.80
C ARG A 196 -7.10 -19.33 3.71
N GLN A 197 -5.92 -19.70 4.19
CA GLN A 197 -5.09 -18.84 5.03
C GLN A 197 -4.64 -17.57 4.26
N GLN A 198 -4.19 -17.70 3.02
CA GLN A 198 -3.82 -16.53 2.20
C GLN A 198 -5.00 -15.60 1.94
N ILE A 199 -6.21 -16.15 1.77
CA ILE A 199 -7.44 -15.35 1.64
C ILE A 199 -7.76 -14.65 2.96
N LEU A 200 -7.66 -15.34 4.09
CA LEU A 200 -7.85 -14.74 5.42
C LEU A 200 -6.90 -13.58 5.64
N ASP A 201 -5.61 -13.80 5.42
CA ASP A 201 -4.55 -12.80 5.61
C ASP A 201 -4.72 -11.57 4.70
N SER A 202 -5.38 -11.74 3.53
CA SER A 202 -5.56 -10.67 2.54
C SER A 202 -6.85 -9.88 2.71
N VAL A 203 -7.92 -10.52 3.23
CA VAL A 203 -9.29 -9.97 3.21
C VAL A 203 -9.78 -9.60 4.62
N TRP A 204 -9.26 -10.25 5.67
CA TRP A 204 -9.65 -9.94 7.05
C TRP A 204 -8.52 -9.24 7.81
N PRO A 205 -8.85 -8.25 8.67
CA PRO A 205 -7.88 -7.66 9.59
C PRO A 205 -7.24 -8.72 10.50
N GLN A 206 -5.95 -8.56 10.82
CA GLN A 206 -5.20 -9.56 11.61
C GLN A 206 -5.67 -9.68 13.08
N ASP A 207 -6.41 -8.72 13.58
CA ASP A 207 -7.01 -8.68 14.91
C ASP A 207 -8.33 -9.44 15.02
N VAL A 208 -8.87 -9.91 13.91
CA VAL A 208 -10.15 -10.65 13.89
C VAL A 208 -9.90 -12.16 13.86
N ILE A 209 -10.30 -12.84 14.92
CA ILE A 209 -10.22 -14.31 14.99
C ILE A 209 -11.28 -14.92 14.07
N VAL A 210 -10.88 -15.34 12.89
CA VAL A 210 -11.71 -16.03 11.90
C VAL A 210 -11.13 -17.39 11.56
N THR A 211 -11.98 -18.32 11.13
CA THR A 211 -11.58 -19.68 10.76
C THR A 211 -11.69 -19.88 9.25
N ASP A 212 -11.01 -20.90 8.73
CA ASP A 212 -11.10 -21.33 7.32
C ASP A 212 -12.55 -21.45 6.83
N ARG A 213 -13.46 -21.87 7.70
CA ARG A 213 -14.89 -21.98 7.39
C ARG A 213 -15.55 -20.64 7.06
N THR A 214 -15.00 -19.53 7.58
CA THR A 214 -15.47 -18.18 7.26
C THR A 214 -15.24 -17.87 5.78
N VAL A 215 -14.11 -18.31 5.22
CA VAL A 215 -13.83 -18.16 3.79
C VAL A 215 -14.86 -18.94 2.95
N ASP A 216 -15.11 -20.19 3.30
CA ASP A 216 -16.06 -21.06 2.56
C ASP A 216 -17.48 -20.48 2.52
N VAL A 217 -17.93 -19.91 3.64
CA VAL A 217 -19.23 -19.26 3.74
C VAL A 217 -19.31 -18.02 2.85
N ASN A 218 -18.27 -17.16 2.89
CA ASN A 218 -18.23 -15.93 2.08
C ASN A 218 -18.11 -16.24 0.59
N VAL A 219 -17.30 -17.23 0.19
CA VAL A 219 -17.24 -17.71 -1.20
C VAL A 219 -18.62 -18.21 -1.67
N THR A 220 -19.31 -18.97 -0.83
CA THR A 220 -20.64 -19.48 -1.18
C THR A 220 -21.67 -18.36 -1.38
N ARG A 221 -21.63 -17.31 -0.52
CA ARG A 221 -22.49 -16.13 -0.64
C ARG A 221 -22.13 -15.31 -1.88
N LEU A 222 -20.84 -15.08 -2.09
CA LEU A 222 -20.34 -14.34 -3.24
C LEU A 222 -20.78 -15.01 -4.54
N ARG A 223 -20.57 -16.32 -4.70
CA ARG A 223 -20.99 -17.08 -5.90
C ARG A 223 -22.48 -16.87 -6.23
N LYS A 224 -23.35 -16.87 -5.22
CA LYS A 224 -24.78 -16.64 -5.42
C LYS A 224 -25.06 -15.21 -5.91
N LYS A 225 -24.36 -14.20 -5.36
CA LYS A 225 -24.58 -12.79 -5.70
C LYS A 225 -24.09 -12.42 -7.09
N ILE A 226 -22.97 -13.01 -7.53
CA ILE A 226 -22.42 -12.75 -8.87
C ILE A 226 -23.01 -13.69 -9.96
N GLY A 227 -24.04 -14.46 -9.64
CA GLY A 227 -24.82 -15.24 -10.58
C GLY A 227 -23.97 -16.22 -11.41
N ARG A 228 -24.09 -16.15 -12.74
CA ARG A 228 -23.37 -17.03 -13.65
C ARG A 228 -21.83 -16.96 -13.50
N TYR A 229 -21.29 -15.82 -13.09
CA TYR A 229 -19.87 -15.64 -12.88
C TYR A 229 -19.35 -16.36 -11.62
N GLY A 230 -20.25 -16.80 -10.72
CA GLY A 230 -19.90 -17.57 -9.54
C GLY A 230 -19.26 -18.93 -9.86
N GLN A 231 -19.51 -19.48 -11.06
CA GLN A 231 -18.89 -20.71 -11.55
C GLN A 231 -17.38 -20.55 -11.79
N MET A 232 -16.92 -19.32 -12.10
CA MET A 232 -15.52 -19.00 -12.32
C MET A 232 -14.69 -19.05 -11.03
N ILE A 233 -15.33 -18.90 -9.87
CA ILE A 233 -14.65 -19.11 -8.59
C ILE A 233 -14.67 -20.62 -8.30
N VAL A 234 -13.58 -21.30 -8.64
CA VAL A 234 -13.47 -22.76 -8.51
C VAL A 234 -12.79 -23.14 -7.19
N SER A 235 -13.31 -24.19 -6.54
CA SER A 235 -12.69 -24.79 -5.35
C SER A 235 -11.66 -25.84 -5.80
N ARG A 236 -10.40 -25.68 -5.38
CA ARG A 236 -9.36 -26.70 -5.52
C ARG A 236 -9.26 -27.44 -4.20
N GLN A 237 -9.72 -28.70 -4.19
CA GLN A 237 -9.78 -29.52 -2.97
C GLN A 237 -8.41 -29.61 -2.29
N GLY A 238 -8.33 -29.26 -1.01
CA GLY A 238 -7.08 -29.22 -0.24
C GLY A 238 -6.19 -28.00 -0.50
N PHE A 239 -6.42 -27.21 -1.57
CA PHE A 239 -5.56 -26.09 -1.95
C PHE A 239 -6.21 -24.72 -1.73
N GLY A 240 -7.52 -24.58 -1.91
CA GLY A 240 -8.23 -23.32 -1.72
C GLY A 240 -9.12 -22.91 -2.90
N TYR A 241 -9.06 -21.65 -3.32
CA TYR A 241 -9.93 -21.08 -4.34
C TYR A 241 -9.15 -20.35 -5.44
N VAL A 242 -9.70 -20.33 -6.63
CA VAL A 242 -9.15 -19.68 -7.83
C VAL A 242 -10.28 -19.10 -8.66
N PHE A 243 -10.05 -17.96 -9.32
CA PHE A 243 -10.90 -17.49 -10.40
C PHE A 243 -10.33 -18.05 -11.71
N GLU A 244 -11.05 -18.97 -12.33
CA GLU A 244 -10.66 -19.60 -13.61
C GLU A 244 -11.26 -18.85 -14.80
N LEU A 245 -10.58 -18.93 -15.95
CA LEU A 245 -11.02 -18.38 -17.23
C LEU A 245 -11.77 -19.44 -18.04
#